data_e4e8f5c4081f1d2817c4280a404d4fc4
#
_entry.id   e4e8f5c4081f1d2817c4280a404d4fc4
#
_cell.length_a   1.000
_cell.length_b   1.000
_cell.length_c   1.000
_cell.angle_alpha   90.00
_cell.angle_beta   90.00
_cell.angle_gamma   90.00
#
_symmetry.space_group_name_H-M   'P 1'
#
loop_
_entity.id
_entity.type
_entity.pdbx_description
1 polymer ?
#
loop_
_entity_poly.entity_id
_entity_poly.type
_entity_poly.pdbx_seq_one_letter_code
_entity_poly.pdbx_strand_id
1 'polypeptide(L)'
;KGQTHREFEVEVHKNLDMKIACRRRDFTINAMMYDYQNEKLIDYYQGQEDIKNKCLKMVDEKTFYEDPLRVLRLAQFMARFEFQVDLKTKEICQKMVNEGVLQYLSLERIQQEYNKLLMSSHPSMGLKFLLELNALIRPLETLATCPQKLDFHPEGNVMNHTLLVVDLAALCKDKTSWPLA
;
A
#
# COMPACT_ATOMS: atom_id res chain seq x y z
N LYS A 1 -2.54 19.62 -26.23
CA LYS A 1 -2.27 20.20 -24.89
C LYS A 1 -3.41 19.71 -23.99
N GLY A 2 -3.21 18.57 -23.33
CA GLY A 2 -4.18 18.04 -22.37
C GLY A 2 -4.10 18.83 -21.07
N GLN A 3 -5.20 19.46 -20.68
CA GLN A 3 -5.36 20.00 -19.33
C GLN A 3 -5.45 18.81 -18.37
N THR A 4 -4.43 18.62 -17.54
CA THR A 4 -4.53 17.72 -16.41
C THR A 4 -5.43 18.39 -15.38
N HIS A 5 -6.68 17.94 -15.29
CA HIS A 5 -7.54 18.29 -14.16
C HIS A 5 -6.93 17.70 -12.90
N ARG A 6 -6.46 18.58 -12.00
CA ARG A 6 -6.10 18.18 -10.63
C ARG A 6 -7.32 18.42 -9.77
N GLU A 7 -7.90 17.35 -9.28
CA GLU A 7 -8.96 17.42 -8.28
C GLU A 7 -8.32 17.62 -6.91
N PHE A 8 -8.83 18.61 -6.18
CA PHE A 8 -8.46 18.88 -4.80
C PHE A 8 -9.65 18.59 -3.92
N GLU A 9 -9.50 17.71 -2.97
CA GLU A 9 -10.49 17.45 -1.95
C GLU A 9 -10.26 18.42 -0.79
N VAL A 10 -11.27 19.23 -0.48
CA VAL A 10 -11.21 20.23 0.60
C VAL A 10 -12.20 19.84 1.68
N GLU A 11 -11.69 19.42 2.83
CA GLU A 11 -12.49 19.20 4.03
C GLU A 11 -12.36 20.39 4.98
N VAL A 12 -13.49 20.95 5.41
CA VAL A 12 -13.52 22.05 6.38
C VAL A 12 -13.91 21.53 7.75
N HIS A 13 -12.96 21.49 8.65
CA HIS A 13 -13.19 21.10 10.05
C HIS A 13 -13.11 22.31 10.97
N LYS A 14 -14.20 22.63 11.68
CA LYS A 14 -14.20 23.65 12.72
C LYS A 14 -13.64 23.05 14.02
N ASN A 15 -12.59 23.66 14.59
CA ASN A 15 -12.00 23.31 15.89
C ASN A 15 -11.36 21.91 15.96
N LEU A 16 -10.83 21.38 14.86
CA LEU A 16 -10.09 20.11 14.88
C LEU A 16 -8.66 20.36 15.38
N ASP A 17 -8.25 19.61 16.41
CA ASP A 17 -6.84 19.54 16.79
C ASP A 17 -6.04 18.87 15.66
N MET A 18 -5.12 19.63 15.07
CA MET A 18 -4.29 19.18 13.94
C MET A 18 -3.50 17.90 14.26
N LYS A 19 -3.03 17.78 15.51
CA LYS A 19 -2.31 16.58 15.94
C LYS A 19 -3.21 15.36 15.98
N ILE A 20 -4.45 15.52 16.42
CA ILE A 20 -5.46 14.44 16.41
C ILE A 20 -5.83 14.06 14.98
N ALA A 21 -5.98 15.03 14.08
CA ALA A 21 -6.24 14.77 12.66
C ALA A 21 -5.12 13.96 12.01
N CYS A 22 -3.86 14.33 12.25
CA CYS A 22 -2.69 13.58 11.80
C CYS A 22 -2.65 12.16 12.39
N ARG A 23 -3.02 11.98 13.67
CA ARG A 23 -3.03 10.69 14.36
C ARG A 23 -3.96 9.67 13.69
N ARG A 24 -5.03 10.13 13.05
CA ARG A 24 -6.00 9.27 12.36
C ARG A 24 -5.54 8.78 10.98
N ARG A 25 -4.42 9.32 10.47
CA ARG A 25 -3.82 8.85 9.22
C ARG A 25 -3.23 7.46 9.37
N ASP A 26 -3.01 6.80 8.24
CA ASP A 26 -2.44 5.45 8.19
C ASP A 26 -0.94 5.42 8.51
N PHE A 27 -0.14 6.20 7.77
CA PHE A 27 1.32 6.20 7.88
C PHE A 27 1.86 7.58 8.23
N THR A 28 3.03 7.62 8.90
CA THR A 28 3.72 8.86 9.28
C THR A 28 4.00 9.75 8.07
N ILE A 29 4.37 9.15 6.94
CA ILE A 29 4.63 9.86 5.68
C ILE A 29 3.41 10.58 5.11
N ASN A 30 2.19 10.19 5.50
CA ASN A 30 0.92 10.80 5.13
C ASN A 30 0.32 11.67 6.24
N ALA A 31 1.00 11.77 7.39
CA ALA A 31 0.51 12.46 8.58
C ALA A 31 1.15 13.83 8.77
N MET A 32 1.67 14.40 7.71
CA MET A 32 2.20 15.77 7.68
C MET A 32 1.17 16.74 7.12
N MET A 33 1.24 17.99 7.56
CA MET A 33 0.39 19.09 7.10
C MET A 33 1.26 20.28 6.69
N TYR A 34 0.76 21.08 5.77
CA TYR A 34 1.41 22.34 5.42
C TYR A 34 0.52 23.52 5.85
N ASP A 35 1.05 24.36 6.72
CA ASP A 35 0.42 25.61 7.14
C ASP A 35 0.76 26.69 6.12
N TYR A 36 -0.22 27.04 5.28
CA TYR A 36 -0.05 28.04 4.23
C TYR A 36 0.07 29.47 4.77
N GLN A 37 -0.45 29.75 5.96
CA GLN A 37 -0.38 31.10 6.55
C GLN A 37 1.01 31.41 7.09
N ASN A 38 1.63 30.40 7.71
CA ASN A 38 2.96 30.51 8.31
C ASN A 38 4.06 29.89 7.45
N GLU A 39 3.71 29.40 6.24
CA GLU A 39 4.64 28.74 5.30
C GLU A 39 5.46 27.62 5.95
N LYS A 40 4.83 26.87 6.85
CA LYS A 40 5.51 25.86 7.68
C LYS A 40 4.96 24.46 7.47
N LEU A 41 5.87 23.50 7.28
CA LEU A 41 5.53 22.08 7.35
C LEU A 41 5.39 21.66 8.83
N ILE A 42 4.24 21.07 9.15
CA ILE A 42 3.93 20.54 10.48
C ILE A 42 4.05 19.03 10.42
N ASP A 43 4.94 18.48 11.20
CA ASP A 43 5.23 17.04 11.25
C ASP A 43 5.26 16.58 12.72
N TYR A 44 4.13 16.06 13.20
CA TYR A 44 4.00 15.60 14.59
C TYR A 44 4.54 14.18 14.81
N TYR A 45 4.71 13.39 13.73
CA TYR A 45 4.96 11.96 13.81
C TYR A 45 6.22 11.52 13.06
N GLN A 46 7.12 12.47 12.76
CA GLN A 46 8.42 12.21 12.13
C GLN A 46 8.33 11.63 10.70
N GLY A 47 7.29 12.01 9.96
CA GLY A 47 7.09 11.54 8.58
C GLY A 47 8.24 11.92 7.65
N GLN A 48 8.87 13.10 7.82
CA GLN A 48 10.04 13.51 7.04
C GLN A 48 11.24 12.58 7.27
N GLU A 49 11.47 12.17 8.53
CA GLU A 49 12.56 11.24 8.86
C GLU A 49 12.28 9.85 8.29
N ASP A 50 11.04 9.37 8.37
CA ASP A 50 10.64 8.09 7.81
C ASP A 50 10.73 8.08 6.27
N ILE A 51 10.44 9.20 5.59
CA ILE A 51 10.68 9.35 4.14
C ILE A 51 12.18 9.24 3.84
N LYS A 52 13.02 9.94 4.58
CA LYS A 52 14.47 9.92 4.40
C LYS A 52 15.06 8.53 4.60
N ASN A 53 14.52 7.81 5.58
CA ASN A 53 14.94 6.44 5.91
C ASN A 53 14.24 5.38 5.03
N LYS A 54 13.38 5.79 4.08
CA LYS A 54 12.57 4.91 3.24
C LYS A 54 11.77 3.89 4.06
N CYS A 55 11.14 4.33 5.13
CA CYS A 55 10.42 3.50 6.08
C CYS A 55 8.91 3.80 6.05
N LEU A 56 8.10 2.75 6.00
CA LEU A 56 6.64 2.81 6.17
C LEU A 56 6.28 2.44 7.60
N LYS A 57 5.88 3.42 8.37
CA LYS A 57 5.54 3.29 9.76
C LYS A 57 4.12 3.78 10.02
N MET A 58 3.31 3.01 10.73
CA MET A 58 1.98 3.46 11.17
C MET A 58 2.09 4.64 12.13
N VAL A 59 1.12 5.55 12.09
CA VAL A 59 1.08 6.71 12.99
C VAL A 59 0.75 6.30 14.41
N ASP A 60 -0.30 5.49 14.58
CA ASP A 60 -0.82 5.05 15.87
C ASP A 60 -1.44 3.67 15.74
N GLU A 61 -1.11 2.77 16.64
CA GLU A 61 -1.54 1.37 16.60
C GLU A 61 -3.07 1.23 16.65
N LYS A 62 -3.71 1.95 17.57
CA LYS A 62 -5.16 1.85 17.77
C LYS A 62 -5.92 2.31 16.53
N THR A 63 -5.59 3.50 16.04
CA THR A 63 -6.26 4.04 14.86
C THR A 63 -5.93 3.26 13.59
N PHE A 64 -4.72 2.69 13.49
CA PHE A 64 -4.34 1.83 12.38
C PHE A 64 -5.21 0.57 12.32
N TYR A 65 -5.48 -0.02 13.48
CA TYR A 65 -6.29 -1.23 13.61
C TYR A 65 -7.78 -1.01 13.27
N GLU A 66 -8.29 0.21 13.40
CA GLU A 66 -9.69 0.56 13.11
C GLU A 66 -10.07 0.38 11.63
N ASP A 67 -9.10 0.41 10.70
CA ASP A 67 -9.37 0.23 9.25
C ASP A 67 -8.49 -0.88 8.65
N PRO A 68 -9.05 -2.10 8.47
CA PRO A 68 -8.31 -3.22 7.89
C PRO A 68 -7.75 -2.97 6.48
N LEU A 69 -8.30 -2.01 5.73
CA LEU A 69 -7.78 -1.65 4.41
C LEU A 69 -6.32 -1.19 4.47
N ARG A 70 -5.86 -0.70 5.61
CA ARG A 70 -4.49 -0.21 5.79
C ARG A 70 -3.43 -1.28 5.57
N VAL A 71 -3.78 -2.56 5.74
CA VAL A 71 -2.89 -3.69 5.38
C VAL A 71 -2.64 -3.71 3.86
N LEU A 72 -3.68 -3.57 3.05
CA LEU A 72 -3.57 -3.52 1.59
C LEU A 72 -2.89 -2.22 1.14
N ARG A 73 -3.22 -1.11 1.78
CA ARG A 73 -2.57 0.19 1.53
C ARG A 73 -1.06 0.14 1.80
N LEU A 74 -0.64 -0.57 2.86
CA LEU A 74 0.78 -0.76 3.15
C LEU A 74 1.50 -1.46 2.00
N ALA A 75 0.93 -2.56 1.50
CA ALA A 75 1.45 -3.28 0.34
C ALA A 75 1.54 -2.38 -0.90
N GLN A 76 0.51 -1.56 -1.14
CA GLN A 76 0.48 -0.60 -2.24
C GLN A 76 1.58 0.46 -2.10
N PHE A 77 1.80 1.00 -0.90
CA PHE A 77 2.87 1.98 -0.67
C PHE A 77 4.26 1.39 -0.79
N MET A 78 4.47 0.15 -0.31
CA MET A 78 5.73 -0.59 -0.54
C MET A 78 6.06 -0.69 -2.03
N ALA A 79 5.07 -1.11 -2.83
CA ALA A 79 5.21 -1.28 -4.26
C ALA A 79 5.43 0.04 -5.02
N ARG A 80 4.87 1.14 -4.50
CA ARG A 80 4.94 2.47 -5.12
C ARG A 80 6.21 3.24 -4.78
N PHE A 81 6.67 3.16 -3.54
CA PHE A 81 7.79 3.97 -3.04
C PHE A 81 9.06 3.16 -2.81
N GLU A 82 8.99 1.83 -2.89
CA GLU A 82 10.11 0.92 -2.59
C GLU A 82 10.64 1.11 -1.15
N PHE A 83 9.74 1.45 -0.23
CA PHE A 83 10.07 1.63 1.18
C PHE A 83 9.94 0.31 1.94
N GLN A 84 10.76 0.17 2.99
CA GLN A 84 10.68 -0.96 3.91
C GLN A 84 9.61 -0.71 4.97
N VAL A 85 9.10 -1.77 5.56
CA VAL A 85 8.10 -1.68 6.61
C VAL A 85 8.76 -1.72 7.97
N ASP A 86 8.35 -0.83 8.86
CA ASP A 86 8.68 -0.87 10.29
C ASP A 86 8.21 -2.18 10.92
N LEU A 87 9.04 -2.76 11.80
CA LEU A 87 8.78 -4.07 12.41
C LEU A 87 7.43 -4.11 13.14
N LYS A 88 7.17 -3.10 13.99
CA LYS A 88 5.91 -3.01 14.74
C LYS A 88 4.70 -2.90 13.82
N THR A 89 4.83 -2.14 12.74
CA THR A 89 3.76 -2.01 11.72
C THR A 89 3.47 -3.35 11.06
N LYS A 90 4.53 -4.12 10.71
CA LYS A 90 4.38 -5.47 10.14
C LYS A 90 3.69 -6.43 11.13
N GLU A 91 4.08 -6.40 12.41
CA GLU A 91 3.48 -7.23 13.47
C GLU A 91 1.97 -6.95 13.63
N ILE A 92 1.57 -5.68 13.62
CA ILE A 92 0.15 -5.30 13.67
C ILE A 92 -0.60 -5.79 12.44
N CYS A 93 -0.05 -5.65 11.24
CA CYS A 93 -0.65 -6.20 10.03
C CYS A 93 -0.84 -7.72 10.13
N GLN A 94 0.18 -8.46 10.60
CA GLN A 94 0.08 -9.90 10.79
C GLN A 94 -1.00 -10.29 11.80
N LYS A 95 -1.11 -9.54 12.90
CA LYS A 95 -2.18 -9.72 13.89
C LYS A 95 -3.56 -9.53 13.25
N MET A 96 -3.75 -8.45 12.50
CA MET A 96 -5.02 -8.14 11.82
C MET A 96 -5.41 -9.25 10.83
N VAL A 97 -4.45 -9.79 10.08
CA VAL A 97 -4.67 -10.91 9.15
C VAL A 97 -5.06 -12.17 9.90
N ASN A 98 -4.35 -12.52 10.97
CA ASN A 98 -4.62 -13.71 11.79
C ASN A 98 -6.01 -13.65 12.46
N GLU A 99 -6.47 -12.48 12.82
CA GLU A 99 -7.81 -12.25 13.37
C GLU A 99 -8.91 -12.23 12.30
N GLY A 100 -8.53 -12.31 11.01
CA GLY A 100 -9.47 -12.40 9.88
C GLY A 100 -10.26 -11.12 9.61
N VAL A 101 -9.79 -9.94 10.11
CA VAL A 101 -10.56 -8.69 9.96
C VAL A 101 -10.65 -8.18 8.52
N LEU A 102 -9.76 -8.66 7.63
CA LEU A 102 -9.80 -8.30 6.21
C LEU A 102 -11.05 -8.81 5.48
N GLN A 103 -11.70 -9.88 5.99
CA GLN A 103 -12.92 -10.42 5.39
C GLN A 103 -14.12 -9.46 5.43
N TYR A 104 -14.06 -8.42 6.27
CA TYR A 104 -15.12 -7.41 6.38
C TYR A 104 -14.95 -6.25 5.39
N LEU A 105 -13.88 -6.25 4.59
CA LEU A 105 -13.67 -5.25 3.55
C LEU A 105 -14.59 -5.49 2.36
N SER A 106 -15.15 -4.42 1.80
CA SER A 106 -15.91 -4.54 0.56
C SER A 106 -14.99 -4.84 -0.62
N LEU A 107 -15.52 -5.57 -1.61
CA LEU A 107 -14.76 -5.94 -2.81
C LEU A 107 -14.25 -4.71 -3.57
N GLU A 108 -15.05 -3.64 -3.61
CA GLU A 108 -14.70 -2.40 -4.29
C GLU A 108 -13.47 -1.75 -3.65
N ARG A 109 -13.40 -1.71 -2.31
CA ARG A 109 -12.24 -1.17 -1.59
C ARG A 109 -10.99 -2.01 -1.83
N ILE A 110 -11.13 -3.34 -1.80
CA ILE A 110 -10.04 -4.28 -2.10
C ILE A 110 -9.54 -4.05 -3.52
N GLN A 111 -10.45 -4.03 -4.51
CA GLN A 111 -10.12 -3.83 -5.92
C GLN A 111 -9.37 -2.52 -6.15
N GLN A 112 -9.81 -1.42 -5.52
CA GLN A 112 -9.14 -0.14 -5.65
C GLN A 112 -7.68 -0.17 -5.17
N GLU A 113 -7.40 -0.82 -4.04
CA GLU A 113 -6.02 -0.92 -3.55
C GLU A 113 -5.17 -1.88 -4.40
N TYR A 114 -5.73 -3.01 -4.86
CA TYR A 114 -5.03 -3.88 -5.81
C TYR A 114 -4.74 -3.19 -7.15
N ASN A 115 -5.67 -2.40 -7.68
CA ASN A 115 -5.44 -1.61 -8.88
C ASN A 115 -4.26 -0.64 -8.70
N LYS A 116 -4.24 0.11 -7.58
CA LYS A 116 -3.14 1.02 -7.26
C LYS A 116 -1.81 0.26 -7.08
N LEU A 117 -1.84 -0.91 -6.45
CA LEU A 117 -0.67 -1.76 -6.26
C LEU A 117 -0.11 -2.22 -7.61
N LEU A 118 -0.95 -2.79 -8.47
CA LEU A 118 -0.55 -3.27 -9.79
C LEU A 118 -0.09 -2.13 -10.72
N MET A 119 -0.61 -0.92 -10.52
CA MET A 119 -0.19 0.28 -11.25
C MET A 119 1.11 0.91 -10.70
N SER A 120 1.68 0.39 -9.63
CA SER A 120 2.92 0.91 -9.04
C SER A 120 4.16 0.52 -9.87
N SER A 121 5.34 0.99 -9.44
CA SER A 121 6.61 0.73 -10.13
C SER A 121 7.08 -0.72 -9.94
N HIS A 122 6.87 -1.28 -8.75
CA HIS A 122 7.31 -2.62 -8.36
C HIS A 122 6.19 -3.41 -7.68
N PRO A 123 5.15 -3.85 -8.43
CA PRO A 123 4.00 -4.54 -7.88
C PRO A 123 4.37 -5.80 -7.09
N SER A 124 5.42 -6.50 -7.50
CA SER A 124 5.87 -7.73 -6.84
C SER A 124 6.23 -7.52 -5.37
N MET A 125 6.73 -6.33 -4.98
CA MET A 125 7.07 -6.03 -3.58
C MET A 125 5.83 -6.11 -2.69
N GLY A 126 4.75 -5.46 -3.10
CA GLY A 126 3.49 -5.48 -2.34
C GLY A 126 2.82 -6.85 -2.36
N LEU A 127 2.85 -7.55 -3.51
CA LEU A 127 2.29 -8.91 -3.60
C LEU A 127 3.07 -9.90 -2.72
N LYS A 128 4.41 -9.83 -2.68
CA LYS A 128 5.24 -10.64 -1.78
C LYS A 128 4.92 -10.37 -0.32
N PHE A 129 4.77 -9.11 0.05
CA PHE A 129 4.39 -8.74 1.41
C PHE A 129 3.03 -9.31 1.81
N LEU A 130 2.01 -9.23 0.94
CA LEU A 130 0.70 -9.83 1.19
C LEU A 130 0.77 -11.35 1.25
N LEU A 131 1.60 -11.99 0.42
CA LEU A 131 1.83 -13.43 0.47
C LEU A 131 2.46 -13.86 1.80
N GLU A 132 3.51 -13.16 2.26
CA GLU A 132 4.15 -13.41 3.56
C GLU A 132 3.18 -13.32 4.74
N LEU A 133 2.22 -12.41 4.68
CA LEU A 133 1.20 -12.24 5.71
C LEU A 133 0.02 -13.23 5.58
N ASN A 134 -0.05 -14.04 4.51
CA ASN A 134 -1.25 -14.81 4.12
C ASN A 134 -2.48 -13.90 3.90
N ALA A 135 -2.28 -12.74 3.29
CA ALA A 135 -3.28 -11.71 3.05
C ALA A 135 -3.62 -11.53 1.55
N LEU A 136 -3.10 -12.38 0.67
CA LEU A 136 -3.46 -12.38 -0.74
C LEU A 136 -4.92 -12.80 -0.94
N ILE A 137 -5.56 -12.22 -1.96
CA ILE A 137 -6.86 -12.73 -2.41
C ILE A 137 -6.71 -14.18 -2.89
N ARG A 138 -7.71 -15.03 -2.60
CA ARG A 138 -7.66 -16.48 -2.85
C ARG A 138 -7.17 -16.89 -4.24
N PRO A 139 -7.61 -16.28 -5.35
CA PRO A 139 -7.11 -16.68 -6.68
C PRO A 139 -5.59 -16.54 -6.82
N LEU A 140 -4.98 -15.52 -6.23
CA LEU A 140 -3.53 -15.32 -6.27
C LEU A 140 -2.79 -16.22 -5.29
N GLU A 141 -3.36 -16.47 -4.11
CA GLU A 141 -2.76 -17.34 -3.09
C GLU A 141 -2.51 -18.77 -3.63
N THR A 142 -3.46 -19.31 -4.40
CA THR A 142 -3.34 -20.66 -4.97
C THR A 142 -2.18 -20.80 -5.94
N LEU A 143 -1.71 -19.71 -6.57
CA LEU A 143 -0.57 -19.74 -7.48
C LEU A 143 0.74 -20.14 -6.79
N ALA A 144 0.86 -19.87 -5.49
CA ALA A 144 2.06 -20.21 -4.72
C ALA A 144 2.28 -21.71 -4.58
N THR A 145 1.22 -22.51 -4.65
CA THR A 145 1.25 -23.98 -4.55
C THR A 145 1.27 -24.70 -5.90
N CYS A 146 1.15 -23.95 -7.01
CA CYS A 146 1.17 -24.53 -8.35
C CYS A 146 2.63 -24.72 -8.84
N PRO A 147 3.12 -25.97 -8.95
CA PRO A 147 4.47 -26.24 -9.45
C PRO A 147 4.55 -26.03 -10.96
N GLN A 148 5.73 -25.65 -11.45
CA GLN A 148 6.05 -25.60 -12.88
C GLN A 148 7.25 -26.49 -13.20
N LYS A 149 7.36 -26.94 -14.47
CA LYS A 149 8.51 -27.71 -14.93
C LYS A 149 9.74 -26.80 -15.00
N LEU A 150 10.77 -27.14 -14.24
CA LEU A 150 12.01 -26.35 -14.13
C LEU A 150 12.74 -26.13 -15.46
N ASP A 151 12.57 -27.04 -16.42
CA ASP A 151 13.18 -26.92 -17.76
C ASP A 151 12.67 -25.71 -18.55
N PHE A 152 11.44 -25.30 -18.29
CA PHE A 152 10.79 -24.14 -18.96
C PHE A 152 10.59 -22.94 -18.04
N HIS A 153 10.56 -23.18 -16.74
CA HIS A 153 10.27 -22.19 -15.70
C HIS A 153 11.22 -22.36 -14.52
N PRO A 154 12.44 -21.83 -14.63
CA PRO A 154 13.48 -21.99 -13.59
C PRO A 154 13.10 -21.35 -12.26
N GLU A 155 12.13 -20.44 -12.25
CA GLU A 155 11.53 -19.82 -11.05
C GLU A 155 10.72 -20.80 -10.18
N GLY A 156 10.36 -21.99 -10.69
CA GLY A 156 9.87 -23.15 -9.95
C GLY A 156 8.37 -23.20 -9.66
N ASN A 157 7.66 -22.10 -9.51
CA ASN A 157 6.21 -22.08 -9.30
C ASN A 157 5.54 -20.91 -10.01
N VAL A 158 4.20 -21.01 -10.17
CA VAL A 158 3.41 -20.01 -10.90
C VAL A 158 3.45 -18.65 -10.21
N MET A 159 3.48 -18.60 -8.89
CA MET A 159 3.55 -17.32 -8.15
C MET A 159 4.84 -16.56 -8.47
N ASN A 160 6.00 -17.24 -8.41
CA ASN A 160 7.28 -16.62 -8.73
C ASN A 160 7.31 -16.09 -10.17
N HIS A 161 6.78 -16.87 -11.11
CA HIS A 161 6.61 -16.43 -12.49
C HIS A 161 5.70 -15.19 -12.58
N THR A 162 4.55 -15.22 -11.93
CA THR A 162 3.60 -14.09 -11.90
C THR A 162 4.24 -12.82 -11.34
N LEU A 163 5.02 -12.91 -10.26
CA LEU A 163 5.72 -11.77 -9.66
C LEU A 163 6.72 -11.13 -10.63
N LEU A 164 7.44 -11.94 -11.43
CA LEU A 164 8.32 -11.42 -12.49
C LEU A 164 7.52 -10.76 -13.62
N VAL A 165 6.44 -11.39 -14.05
CA VAL A 165 5.60 -10.87 -15.14
C VAL A 165 4.95 -9.55 -14.77
N VAL A 166 4.43 -9.38 -13.56
CA VAL A 166 3.80 -8.11 -13.16
C VAL A 166 4.80 -6.95 -13.07
N ASP A 167 6.04 -7.21 -12.66
CA ASP A 167 7.09 -6.18 -12.66
C ASP A 167 7.52 -5.82 -14.08
N LEU A 168 7.67 -6.80 -14.99
CA LEU A 168 7.93 -6.53 -16.39
C LEU A 168 6.80 -5.76 -17.06
N ALA A 169 5.55 -6.13 -16.77
CA ALA A 169 4.38 -5.41 -17.26
C ALA A 169 4.36 -3.96 -16.74
N ALA A 170 4.76 -3.73 -15.48
CA ALA A 170 4.87 -2.39 -14.90
C ALA A 170 5.90 -1.52 -15.63
N LEU A 171 6.99 -2.10 -16.12
CA LEU A 171 8.00 -1.39 -16.93
C LEU A 171 7.49 -1.05 -18.34
N CYS A 172 6.65 -1.92 -18.92
CA CYS A 172 6.15 -1.77 -20.29
C CYS A 172 4.82 -1.00 -20.37
N LYS A 173 4.20 -0.66 -19.23
CA LYS A 173 2.89 -0.04 -19.22
C LYS A 173 2.91 1.32 -19.90
N ASP A 174 2.08 1.47 -20.93
CA ASP A 174 1.64 2.77 -21.39
C ASP A 174 0.60 3.29 -20.37
N LYS A 175 0.79 4.53 -19.94
CA LYS A 175 -0.08 5.17 -18.93
C LYS A 175 -1.55 5.26 -19.33
N THR A 176 -1.87 4.99 -20.60
CA THR A 176 -3.21 5.08 -21.18
C THR A 176 -3.94 3.74 -21.26
N SER A 177 -3.26 2.62 -21.13
CA SER A 177 -3.81 1.28 -21.44
C SER A 177 -3.98 0.35 -20.23
N TRP A 178 -3.69 0.79 -19.05
CA TRP A 178 -3.76 -0.03 -17.84
C TRP A 178 -4.40 0.73 -16.66
N PRO A 179 -5.26 0.12 -15.83
CA PRO A 179 -5.71 -1.27 -15.87
C PRO A 179 -6.76 -1.50 -16.94
N LEU A 180 -6.84 -2.75 -17.40
CA LEU A 180 -8.01 -3.20 -18.13
C LEU A 180 -9.23 -3.03 -17.22
N ALA A 181 -10.22 -2.29 -17.70
CA ALA A 181 -11.48 -2.05 -17.04
C ALA A 181 -12.23 -3.35 -16.74
#